data_9fbf01c41a454a84b6f52d41b512b8d7
#
_entry.id   9fbf01c41a454a84b6f52d41b512b8d7
#
_cell.length_a   1.000
_cell.length_b   1.000
_cell.length_c   1.000
_cell.angle_alpha   90.00
_cell.angle_beta   90.00
_cell.angle_gamma   90.00
#
_symmetry.space_group_name_H-M   'P 1'
#
loop_
_entity.id
_entity.type
_entity.pdbx_description
1 polymer ?
#
loop_
_entity_poly.entity_id
_entity_poly.type
_entity_poly.pdbx_seq_one_letter_code
_entity_poly.pdbx_strand_id
1 'polypeptide(L)'
;MIVNGNEIGPYRDLSKANFAGADLRGANLQGADLSGANFTRANLAGANLVDAILVGTDFTKAKLWGAGLCGADCFQANLSKANLEGCNLKEANLDGANLEDANLEGANLEGANLSGFDLWGDNLIGANLKGANLANAVLDGANFAGAIMPDGSIHD
;
A
#
# COMPACT_ATOMS: atom_id res chain seq x y z
N MET A 1 9.07 -20.11 -4.56
CA MET A 1 8.09 -20.59 -3.54
C MET A 1 6.76 -20.84 -4.25
N ILE A 2 6.03 -21.90 -3.90
CA ILE A 2 4.70 -22.16 -4.48
C ILE A 2 3.65 -21.89 -3.41
N VAL A 3 2.65 -21.06 -3.72
CA VAL A 3 1.54 -20.71 -2.83
C VAL A 3 0.24 -20.84 -3.61
N ASN A 4 -0.69 -21.65 -3.12
CA ASN A 4 -1.98 -21.92 -3.77
C ASN A 4 -1.83 -22.28 -5.26
N GLY A 5 -0.81 -23.08 -5.61
CA GLY A 5 -0.52 -23.51 -6.98
C GLY A 5 0.24 -22.50 -7.85
N ASN A 6 0.50 -21.29 -7.35
CA ASN A 6 1.23 -20.26 -8.07
C ASN A 6 2.72 -20.24 -7.66
N GLU A 7 3.61 -20.12 -8.62
CA GLU A 7 5.04 -19.94 -8.38
C GLU A 7 5.31 -18.46 -8.06
N ILE A 8 5.58 -18.17 -6.78
CA ILE A 8 5.87 -16.81 -6.29
C ILE A 8 7.29 -16.42 -6.65
N GLY A 9 7.44 -15.25 -7.26
CA GLY A 9 8.73 -14.70 -7.63
C GLY A 9 8.62 -13.36 -8.34
N PRO A 10 9.77 -12.68 -8.57
CA PRO A 10 9.79 -11.39 -9.26
C PRO A 10 9.40 -11.55 -10.73
N TYR A 11 8.79 -10.47 -11.28
CA TYR A 11 8.40 -10.37 -12.69
C TYR A 11 7.49 -11.49 -13.21
N ARG A 12 6.75 -12.16 -12.31
CA ARG A 12 5.78 -13.18 -12.66
C ARG A 12 4.42 -12.58 -12.98
N ASP A 13 3.71 -13.19 -13.92
CA ASP A 13 2.28 -12.97 -14.08
C ASP A 13 1.53 -13.80 -13.04
N LEU A 14 0.97 -13.11 -12.07
CA LEU A 14 0.16 -13.62 -10.97
C LEU A 14 -1.20 -12.92 -10.94
N SER A 15 -1.59 -12.35 -12.08
CA SER A 15 -2.85 -11.63 -12.22
C SER A 15 -4.03 -12.52 -11.85
N LYS A 16 -4.99 -11.94 -11.11
CA LYS A 16 -6.20 -12.63 -10.61
C LYS A 16 -5.93 -13.87 -9.72
N ALA A 17 -4.68 -14.09 -9.31
CA ALA A 17 -4.35 -15.20 -8.42
C ALA A 17 -5.02 -15.04 -7.05
N ASN A 18 -5.36 -16.16 -6.41
CA ASN A 18 -5.96 -16.14 -5.08
C ASN A 18 -4.91 -16.48 -4.00
N PHE A 19 -4.55 -15.48 -3.21
CA PHE A 19 -3.63 -15.56 -2.07
C PHE A 19 -4.33 -15.24 -0.74
N ALA A 20 -5.66 -15.32 -0.69
CA ALA A 20 -6.41 -15.01 0.52
C ALA A 20 -5.89 -15.83 1.73
N GLY A 21 -5.55 -15.14 2.81
CA GLY A 21 -4.99 -15.73 4.03
C GLY A 21 -3.59 -16.35 3.90
N ALA A 22 -2.94 -16.25 2.74
CA ALA A 22 -1.62 -16.84 2.52
C ALA A 22 -0.53 -16.20 3.39
N ASP A 23 0.48 -16.97 3.76
CA ASP A 23 1.72 -16.48 4.37
C ASP A 23 2.76 -16.22 3.29
N LEU A 24 3.00 -14.93 3.01
CA LEU A 24 3.90 -14.40 1.99
C LEU A 24 4.95 -13.47 2.62
N ARG A 25 5.25 -13.66 3.91
CA ARG A 25 6.25 -12.83 4.60
C ARG A 25 7.60 -12.86 3.89
N GLY A 26 8.15 -11.68 3.62
CA GLY A 26 9.43 -11.52 2.94
C GLY A 26 9.46 -12.03 1.49
N ALA A 27 8.29 -12.34 0.90
CA ALA A 27 8.23 -12.80 -0.49
C ALA A 27 8.81 -11.74 -1.44
N ASN A 28 9.55 -12.18 -2.45
CA ASN A 28 10.01 -11.31 -3.52
C ASN A 28 9.01 -11.33 -4.67
N LEU A 29 8.24 -10.26 -4.78
CA LEU A 29 7.21 -10.01 -5.80
C LEU A 29 7.55 -8.76 -6.64
N GLN A 30 8.83 -8.36 -6.65
CA GLN A 30 9.30 -7.21 -7.41
C GLN A 30 8.87 -7.28 -8.87
N GLY A 31 8.25 -6.22 -9.39
CA GLY A 31 7.81 -6.11 -10.78
C GLY A 31 6.80 -7.18 -11.22
N ALA A 32 6.22 -7.94 -10.29
CA ALA A 32 5.20 -8.94 -10.64
C ALA A 32 3.89 -8.24 -11.06
N ASP A 33 3.18 -8.85 -12.01
CA ASP A 33 1.81 -8.48 -12.32
C ASP A 33 0.87 -9.23 -11.36
N LEU A 34 0.24 -8.47 -10.48
CA LEU A 34 -0.70 -8.93 -9.46
C LEU A 34 -2.09 -8.29 -9.67
N SER A 35 -2.35 -7.79 -10.87
CA SER A 35 -3.60 -7.11 -11.21
C SER A 35 -4.81 -7.99 -10.87
N GLY A 36 -5.73 -7.44 -10.07
CA GLY A 36 -6.94 -8.12 -9.63
C GLY A 36 -6.69 -9.36 -8.74
N ALA A 37 -5.48 -9.59 -8.24
CA ALA A 37 -5.21 -10.68 -7.31
C ALA A 37 -5.90 -10.44 -5.95
N ASN A 38 -6.21 -11.52 -5.25
CA ASN A 38 -6.84 -11.50 -3.95
C ASN A 38 -5.84 -11.82 -2.83
N PHE A 39 -5.47 -10.81 -2.03
CA PHE A 39 -4.64 -10.93 -0.83
C PHE A 39 -5.43 -10.66 0.46
N THR A 40 -6.75 -10.83 0.44
CA THR A 40 -7.58 -10.60 1.62
C THR A 40 -7.02 -11.35 2.83
N ARG A 41 -6.68 -10.64 3.91
CA ARG A 41 -6.08 -11.18 5.15
C ARG A 41 -4.73 -11.90 4.96
N ALA A 42 -4.08 -11.80 3.82
CA ALA A 42 -2.75 -12.36 3.62
C ALA A 42 -1.70 -11.68 4.51
N ASN A 43 -0.62 -12.38 4.80
CA ASN A 43 0.53 -11.83 5.52
C ASN A 43 1.69 -11.59 4.56
N LEU A 44 1.89 -10.34 4.18
CA LEU A 44 2.95 -9.83 3.29
C LEU A 44 4.00 -9.02 4.05
N ALA A 45 4.11 -9.20 5.36
CA ALA A 45 5.05 -8.44 6.18
C ALA A 45 6.48 -8.53 5.63
N GLY A 46 7.10 -7.37 5.38
CA GLY A 46 8.43 -7.27 4.81
C GLY A 46 8.57 -7.79 3.37
N ALA A 47 7.47 -8.04 2.66
CA ALA A 47 7.52 -8.46 1.25
C ALA A 47 8.08 -7.35 0.34
N ASN A 48 8.77 -7.73 -0.72
CA ASN A 48 9.23 -6.82 -1.76
C ASN A 48 8.23 -6.77 -2.92
N LEU A 49 7.49 -5.67 -3.03
CA LEU A 49 6.51 -5.35 -4.08
C LEU A 49 6.97 -4.13 -4.90
N VAL A 50 8.26 -3.80 -4.89
CA VAL A 50 8.82 -2.68 -5.66
C VAL A 50 8.46 -2.84 -7.14
N ASP A 51 7.96 -1.76 -7.75
CA ASP A 51 7.53 -1.70 -9.16
C ASP A 51 6.48 -2.76 -9.54
N ALA A 52 5.78 -3.39 -8.58
CA ALA A 52 4.73 -4.35 -8.86
C ALA A 52 3.48 -3.67 -9.45
N ILE A 53 2.76 -4.38 -10.33
CA ILE A 53 1.48 -3.95 -10.87
C ILE A 53 0.37 -4.51 -9.98
N LEU A 54 -0.27 -3.63 -9.19
CA LEU A 54 -1.25 -3.98 -8.17
C LEU A 54 -2.65 -3.42 -8.51
N VAL A 55 -2.89 -3.18 -9.80
CA VAL A 55 -4.14 -2.57 -10.29
C VAL A 55 -5.36 -3.41 -9.87
N GLY A 56 -6.28 -2.82 -9.13
CA GLY A 56 -7.49 -3.49 -8.66
C GLY A 56 -7.25 -4.69 -7.72
N THR A 57 -6.06 -4.81 -7.14
CA THR A 57 -5.72 -5.88 -6.18
C THR A 57 -6.49 -5.69 -4.87
N ASP A 58 -6.97 -6.79 -4.28
CA ASP A 58 -7.67 -6.76 -2.99
C ASP A 58 -6.72 -7.12 -1.84
N PHE A 59 -6.34 -6.12 -1.04
CA PHE A 59 -5.56 -6.24 0.18
C PHE A 59 -6.40 -6.05 1.46
N THR A 60 -7.71 -6.21 1.40
CA THR A 60 -8.58 -6.00 2.57
C THR A 60 -8.06 -6.78 3.78
N LYS A 61 -7.74 -6.05 4.87
CA LYS A 61 -7.20 -6.60 6.13
C LYS A 61 -5.85 -7.33 5.96
N ALA A 62 -5.13 -7.14 4.88
CA ALA A 62 -3.80 -7.70 4.71
C ALA A 62 -2.80 -7.09 5.70
N LYS A 63 -1.76 -7.85 6.05
CA LYS A 63 -0.63 -7.39 6.85
C LYS A 63 0.53 -7.07 5.91
N LEU A 64 0.80 -5.78 5.69
CA LEU A 64 1.84 -5.26 4.80
C LEU A 64 2.95 -4.53 5.55
N TRP A 65 2.96 -4.56 6.91
CA TRP A 65 3.91 -3.79 7.69
C TRP A 65 5.36 -4.03 7.25
N GLY A 66 6.09 -2.94 7.05
CA GLY A 66 7.48 -2.96 6.57
C GLY A 66 7.67 -3.44 5.14
N ALA A 67 6.60 -3.64 4.36
CA ALA A 67 6.72 -4.03 2.96
C ALA A 67 7.27 -2.89 2.08
N GLY A 68 8.01 -3.24 1.02
CA GLY A 68 8.47 -2.31 0.01
C GLY A 68 7.49 -2.24 -1.16
N LEU A 69 6.86 -1.09 -1.37
CA LEU A 69 5.95 -0.80 -2.48
C LEU A 69 6.42 0.43 -3.29
N CYS A 70 7.72 0.74 -3.24
CA CYS A 70 8.27 1.88 -3.99
C CYS A 70 7.97 1.74 -5.48
N GLY A 71 7.38 2.79 -6.10
CA GLY A 71 7.01 2.78 -7.51
C GLY A 71 5.88 1.82 -7.90
N ALA A 72 5.25 1.12 -6.95
CA ALA A 72 4.18 0.18 -7.26
C ALA A 72 2.94 0.90 -7.83
N ASP A 73 2.28 0.28 -8.81
CA ASP A 73 1.02 0.77 -9.35
C ASP A 73 -0.17 0.15 -8.62
N CYS A 74 -0.68 0.86 -7.61
CA CYS A 74 -1.81 0.48 -6.79
C CYS A 74 -3.14 1.10 -7.27
N PHE A 75 -3.23 1.48 -8.57
CA PHE A 75 -4.44 2.08 -9.12
C PHE A 75 -5.68 1.22 -8.79
N GLN A 76 -6.69 1.84 -8.15
CA GLN A 76 -7.93 1.19 -7.71
C GLN A 76 -7.74 -0.05 -6.81
N ALA A 77 -6.60 -0.23 -6.16
CA ALA A 77 -6.42 -1.29 -5.20
C ALA A 77 -7.30 -1.08 -3.95
N ASN A 78 -7.77 -2.18 -3.37
CA ASN A 78 -8.49 -2.13 -2.10
C ASN A 78 -7.55 -2.45 -0.94
N LEU A 79 -7.14 -1.42 -0.20
CA LEU A 79 -6.27 -1.49 0.98
C LEU A 79 -7.05 -1.29 2.29
N SER A 80 -8.40 -1.37 2.25
CA SER A 80 -9.21 -1.11 3.42
C SER A 80 -8.85 -2.03 4.58
N LYS A 81 -8.66 -1.42 5.77
CA LYS A 81 -8.27 -2.08 7.01
C LYS A 81 -6.93 -2.83 6.94
N ALA A 82 -6.10 -2.54 5.91
CA ALA A 82 -4.77 -3.10 5.82
C ALA A 82 -3.82 -2.47 6.85
N ASN A 83 -2.83 -3.24 7.31
CA ASN A 83 -1.74 -2.71 8.11
C ASN A 83 -0.54 -2.40 7.21
N LEU A 84 -0.31 -1.11 6.94
CA LEU A 84 0.77 -0.54 6.12
C LEU A 84 1.85 0.13 6.98
N GLU A 85 1.89 -0.15 8.28
CA GLU A 85 2.86 0.43 9.21
C GLU A 85 4.30 0.28 8.71
N GLY A 86 5.01 1.40 8.62
CA GLY A 86 6.39 1.44 8.15
C GLY A 86 6.62 1.00 6.72
N CYS A 87 5.57 0.87 5.90
CA CYS A 87 5.72 0.56 4.47
C CYS A 87 6.48 1.64 3.72
N ASN A 88 7.22 1.24 2.70
CA ASN A 88 7.80 2.17 1.75
C ASN A 88 6.92 2.27 0.50
N LEU A 89 6.09 3.31 0.42
CA LEU A 89 5.18 3.66 -0.68
C LEU A 89 5.71 4.85 -1.50
N LYS A 90 7.02 5.13 -1.41
CA LYS A 90 7.62 6.23 -2.15
C LYS A 90 7.30 6.12 -3.64
N GLU A 91 6.77 7.22 -4.21
CA GLU A 91 6.42 7.32 -5.62
C GLU A 91 5.36 6.29 -6.09
N ALA A 92 4.65 5.62 -5.18
CA ALA A 92 3.58 4.70 -5.54
C ALA A 92 2.39 5.46 -6.16
N ASN A 93 1.76 4.84 -7.15
CA ASN A 93 0.49 5.32 -7.69
C ASN A 93 -0.66 4.70 -6.88
N LEU A 94 -1.30 5.50 -6.07
CA LEU A 94 -2.45 5.09 -5.25
C LEU A 94 -3.79 5.64 -5.81
N ASP A 95 -3.81 6.21 -7.02
CA ASP A 95 -5.00 6.84 -7.59
C ASP A 95 -6.21 5.88 -7.57
N GLY A 96 -7.32 6.35 -6.98
CA GLY A 96 -8.56 5.57 -6.83
C GLY A 96 -8.47 4.34 -5.90
N ALA A 97 -7.35 4.12 -5.19
CA ALA A 97 -7.28 3.05 -4.20
C ALA A 97 -8.18 3.36 -2.99
N ASN A 98 -8.62 2.34 -2.25
CA ASN A 98 -9.37 2.48 -1.02
C ASN A 98 -8.47 2.19 0.19
N LEU A 99 -8.25 3.19 1.06
CA LEU A 99 -7.47 3.10 2.29
C LEU A 99 -8.34 3.15 3.57
N GLU A 100 -9.67 3.05 3.47
CA GLU A 100 -10.60 3.17 4.61
C GLU A 100 -10.12 2.35 5.82
N ASP A 101 -9.96 3.00 6.98
CA ASP A 101 -9.46 2.42 8.22
C ASP A 101 -8.05 1.77 8.10
N ALA A 102 -7.23 2.14 7.12
CA ALA A 102 -5.87 1.63 7.00
C ALA A 102 -4.94 2.21 8.07
N ASN A 103 -3.93 1.42 8.47
CA ASN A 103 -2.87 1.90 9.34
C ASN A 103 -1.62 2.23 8.51
N LEU A 104 -1.29 3.50 8.39
CA LEU A 104 -0.13 4.05 7.66
C LEU A 104 0.92 4.64 8.61
N GLU A 105 0.89 4.28 9.90
CA GLU A 105 1.83 4.79 10.89
C GLU A 105 3.28 4.60 10.44
N GLY A 106 4.05 5.71 10.39
CA GLY A 106 5.44 5.71 9.96
C GLY A 106 5.68 5.30 8.50
N ALA A 107 4.63 5.18 7.68
CA ALA A 107 4.80 4.86 6.27
C ALA A 107 5.52 5.98 5.50
N ASN A 108 6.33 5.62 4.51
CA ASN A 108 6.95 6.57 3.60
C ASN A 108 6.11 6.72 2.33
N LEU A 109 5.44 7.85 2.19
CA LEU A 109 4.58 8.25 1.06
C LEU A 109 5.22 9.39 0.23
N GLU A 110 6.54 9.59 0.34
CA GLU A 110 7.24 10.65 -0.39
C GLU A 110 6.94 10.54 -1.90
N GLY A 111 6.41 11.64 -2.46
CA GLY A 111 6.07 11.70 -3.89
C GLY A 111 4.91 10.80 -4.34
N ALA A 112 4.22 10.12 -3.43
CA ALA A 112 3.07 9.27 -3.78
C ALA A 112 1.90 10.09 -4.32
N ASN A 113 1.09 9.49 -5.19
CA ASN A 113 -0.14 10.09 -5.68
C ASN A 113 -1.34 9.65 -4.83
N LEU A 114 -1.87 10.56 -4.05
CA LEU A 114 -3.03 10.42 -3.15
C LEU A 114 -4.18 11.36 -3.58
N SER A 115 -4.23 11.75 -4.85
CA SER A 115 -5.26 12.68 -5.31
C SER A 115 -6.65 12.07 -5.25
N GLY A 116 -7.62 12.83 -4.73
CA GLY A 116 -9.01 12.39 -4.61
C GLY A 116 -9.29 11.35 -3.51
N PHE A 117 -8.30 11.07 -2.66
CA PHE A 117 -8.47 10.11 -1.56
C PHE A 117 -9.44 10.58 -0.49
N ASP A 118 -10.18 9.64 0.07
CA ASP A 118 -10.86 9.79 1.35
C ASP A 118 -9.99 9.11 2.43
N LEU A 119 -9.30 9.94 3.24
CA LEU A 119 -8.43 9.50 4.33
C LEU A 119 -9.17 9.49 5.69
N TRP A 120 -10.49 9.56 5.67
CA TRP A 120 -11.28 9.59 6.90
C TRP A 120 -11.03 8.33 7.75
N GLY A 121 -10.60 8.53 8.99
CA GLY A 121 -10.31 7.44 9.93
C GLY A 121 -8.94 6.79 9.78
N ASP A 122 -8.13 7.19 8.78
CA ASP A 122 -6.79 6.63 8.57
C ASP A 122 -5.79 7.10 9.62
N ASN A 123 -4.87 6.21 9.99
CA ASN A 123 -3.75 6.50 10.87
C ASN A 123 -2.48 6.80 10.07
N LEU A 124 -2.10 8.09 10.03
CA LEU A 124 -0.88 8.59 9.36
C LEU A 124 0.13 9.15 10.35
N ILE A 125 0.08 8.73 11.63
CA ILE A 125 1.03 9.19 12.65
C ILE A 125 2.46 8.96 12.18
N GLY A 126 3.28 10.02 12.15
CA GLY A 126 4.68 9.96 11.75
C GLY A 126 4.92 9.57 10.28
N ALA A 127 3.88 9.50 9.43
CA ALA A 127 4.06 9.22 8.01
C ALA A 127 4.83 10.34 7.30
N ASN A 128 5.60 9.99 6.26
CA ASN A 128 6.28 10.97 5.41
C ASN A 128 5.50 11.19 4.11
N LEU A 129 4.83 12.33 3.99
CA LEU A 129 4.05 12.75 2.82
C LEU A 129 4.78 13.81 1.97
N LYS A 130 6.06 14.04 2.19
CA LYS A 130 6.82 15.08 1.49
C LYS A 130 6.67 14.93 -0.03
N GLY A 131 6.19 16.01 -0.69
CA GLY A 131 5.96 16.01 -2.14
C GLY A 131 4.81 15.11 -2.62
N ALA A 132 4.04 14.48 -1.73
CA ALA A 132 2.86 13.72 -2.10
C ALA A 132 1.78 14.63 -2.69
N ASN A 133 1.03 14.10 -3.66
CA ASN A 133 -0.10 14.80 -4.27
C ASN A 133 -1.38 14.50 -3.49
N LEU A 134 -1.89 15.47 -2.73
CA LEU A 134 -3.15 15.40 -1.97
C LEU A 134 -4.28 16.21 -2.63
N ALA A 135 -4.21 16.51 -3.92
CA ALA A 135 -5.22 17.31 -4.60
C ALA A 135 -6.61 16.65 -4.48
N ASN A 136 -7.61 17.41 -4.01
CA ASN A 136 -8.98 16.94 -3.78
C ASN A 136 -9.11 15.78 -2.77
N ALA A 137 -8.08 15.46 -1.99
CA ALA A 137 -8.19 14.48 -0.92
C ALA A 137 -9.05 15.02 0.24
N VAL A 138 -9.85 14.16 0.84
CA VAL A 138 -10.58 14.44 2.08
C VAL A 138 -9.68 14.06 3.24
N LEU A 139 -9.26 15.03 4.03
CA LEU A 139 -8.31 14.84 5.14
C LEU A 139 -9.01 14.82 6.51
N ASP A 140 -10.30 15.15 6.55
CA ASP A 140 -11.07 15.23 7.78
C ASP A 140 -11.09 13.88 8.50
N GLY A 141 -10.79 13.86 9.80
CA GLY A 141 -10.79 12.64 10.60
C GLY A 141 -9.56 11.75 10.49
N ALA A 142 -8.61 12.05 9.59
CA ALA A 142 -7.31 11.39 9.57
C ALA A 142 -6.42 11.85 10.74
N ASN A 143 -5.56 10.98 11.24
CA ASN A 143 -4.59 11.30 12.27
C ASN A 143 -3.19 11.49 11.67
N PHE A 144 -2.76 12.75 11.59
CA PHE A 144 -1.45 13.16 11.04
C PHE A 144 -0.42 13.52 12.12
N ALA A 145 -0.64 13.20 13.39
CA ALA A 145 0.28 13.62 14.46
C ALA A 145 1.74 13.25 14.14
N GLY A 146 2.62 14.24 14.11
CA GLY A 146 4.03 14.09 13.77
C GLY A 146 4.32 13.71 12.31
N ALA A 147 3.33 13.70 11.43
CA ALA A 147 3.54 13.43 10.00
C ALA A 147 4.29 14.60 9.33
N ILE A 148 5.10 14.27 8.32
CA ILE A 148 5.72 15.26 7.43
C ILE A 148 4.73 15.51 6.30
N MET A 149 4.23 16.73 6.20
CA MET A 149 3.25 17.15 5.20
C MET A 149 3.90 17.36 3.81
N PRO A 150 3.11 17.50 2.73
CA PRO A 150 3.66 17.64 1.38
C PRO A 150 4.65 18.78 1.18
N ASP A 151 4.50 19.88 1.91
CA ASP A 151 5.41 21.02 1.89
C ASP A 151 6.66 20.85 2.77
N GLY A 152 6.76 19.72 3.47
CA GLY A 152 7.85 19.38 4.38
C GLY A 152 7.66 19.88 5.81
N SER A 153 6.53 20.54 6.14
CA SER A 153 6.18 20.89 7.52
C SER A 153 5.82 19.64 8.34
N ILE A 154 5.95 19.76 9.67
CA ILE A 154 5.50 18.70 10.59
C ILE A 154 4.10 19.08 11.09
N HIS A 155 3.18 18.12 11.03
CA HIS A 155 1.84 18.28 11.59
C HIS A 155 1.88 18.03 13.10
N ASP A 156 1.41 19.01 13.88
CA ASP A 156 1.39 18.97 15.35
C ASP A 156 0.32 18.00 15.90
#